data_79e9621b0ee3132a6b525509afd18cec
#
_entry.id   79e9621b0ee3132a6b525509afd18cec
#
_cell.length_a   1.000
_cell.length_b   1.000
_cell.length_c   1.000
_cell.angle_alpha   90.00
_cell.angle_beta   90.00
_cell.angle_gamma   90.00
#
_symmetry.space_group_name_H-M   'P 1'
#
loop_
_entity.id
_entity.type
_entity.pdbx_description
1 polymer ?
#
loop_
_entity_poly.entity_id
_entity_poly.type
_entity_poly.pdbx_seq_one_letter_code
_entity_poly.pdbx_strand_id
1 'polypeptide(L)'
;MNELRPNIIFVLLDGSRVDRLRISAEFNELIKDGTLLDNVTSAMPYTFGAINVILTGQYGKENGVDGYYKVAGLKNNILFLPEVLQQNGYFTSRGLLNDKILSPRGFDIRKEFNEYEEDLNTKHPELIKETYKKAKGKPFFTFLQFSRIHTVTVTDVLKKFEWDDKKFYNNKKNNLKTYDKVFREAGIYAKKIRNIVDELGISDNTILIFFTDHGTGIGERFGERNYGSFTYEETIRTFYHFIGPKIKKNSKSESLLSAVDIFPTILDLCRIPVKEKQPGKSFAEFLTSATKLENNKFTFSETGALHGPYSSPEISNVFCIKSSRYKLIFLKDVDEWRLFDLMNDPKEVENILGNELPIENELRKKLLQWINR
;
A
#
# COMPACT_ATOMS: atom_id res chain seq x y z
N MET A 1 -0.70 -0.76 -36.01
CA MET A 1 -1.14 0.42 -35.21
C MET A 1 -0.49 0.28 -33.84
N ASN A 2 0.32 1.25 -33.41
CA ASN A 2 0.83 1.27 -32.03
C ASN A 2 -0.37 1.37 -31.08
N GLU A 3 -0.64 0.33 -30.31
CA GLU A 3 -1.67 0.41 -29.26
C GLU A 3 -1.33 1.58 -28.32
N LEU A 4 -2.32 2.44 -28.04
CA LEU A 4 -2.16 3.55 -27.11
C LEU A 4 -1.77 3.03 -25.72
N ARG A 5 -0.82 3.70 -25.07
CA ARG A 5 -0.50 3.43 -23.66
C ARG A 5 -1.71 3.80 -22.80
N PRO A 6 -2.08 2.99 -21.79
CA PRO A 6 -3.23 3.28 -20.94
C PRO A 6 -2.98 4.49 -20.05
N ASN A 7 -4.04 5.22 -19.70
CA ASN A 7 -4.01 6.10 -18.53
C ASN A 7 -3.91 5.26 -17.27
N ILE A 8 -3.27 5.78 -16.23
CA ILE A 8 -3.13 5.11 -14.93
C ILE A 8 -3.69 6.03 -13.85
N ILE A 9 -4.64 5.56 -13.07
CA ILE A 9 -5.16 6.26 -11.91
C ILE A 9 -4.92 5.40 -10.66
N PHE A 10 -4.04 5.88 -9.78
CA PHE A 10 -3.78 5.29 -8.47
C PHE A 10 -4.69 5.94 -7.44
N VAL A 11 -5.44 5.13 -6.71
CA VAL A 11 -6.35 5.57 -5.64
C VAL A 11 -5.95 4.87 -4.35
N LEU A 12 -5.16 5.56 -3.55
CA LEU A 12 -4.78 5.12 -2.23
C LEU A 12 -5.94 5.30 -1.25
N LEU A 13 -6.43 4.20 -0.70
CA LEU A 13 -7.35 4.17 0.43
C LEU A 13 -6.54 3.94 1.71
N ASP A 14 -5.94 5.01 2.22
CA ASP A 14 -4.92 5.02 3.26
C ASP A 14 -5.40 4.36 4.57
N GLY A 15 -4.62 3.40 5.08
CA GLY A 15 -4.94 2.66 6.30
C GLY A 15 -6.06 1.61 6.17
N SER A 16 -6.44 1.23 4.94
CA SER A 16 -7.50 0.25 4.71
C SER A 16 -7.04 -1.18 5.06
N ARG A 17 -7.97 -1.96 5.64
CA ARG A 17 -7.74 -3.36 6.04
C ARG A 17 -8.35 -4.35 5.06
N VAL A 18 -7.61 -5.37 4.72
CA VAL A 18 -8.05 -6.46 3.84
C VAL A 18 -9.25 -7.22 4.42
N ASP A 19 -9.26 -7.48 5.71
CA ASP A 19 -10.35 -8.22 6.39
C ASP A 19 -11.68 -7.43 6.45
N ARG A 20 -11.67 -6.14 6.05
CA ARG A 20 -12.85 -5.27 6.02
C ARG A 20 -13.39 -4.99 4.60
N LEU A 21 -12.74 -5.45 3.55
CA LEU A 21 -13.16 -5.19 2.15
C LEU A 21 -14.64 -5.52 1.89
N ARG A 22 -15.14 -6.60 2.51
CA ARG A 22 -16.49 -7.12 2.28
C ARG A 22 -17.61 -6.37 2.99
N ILE A 23 -17.30 -5.40 3.88
CA ILE A 23 -18.34 -4.65 4.63
C ILE A 23 -18.94 -3.49 3.84
N SER A 24 -18.29 -3.03 2.77
CA SER A 24 -18.83 -2.01 1.86
C SER A 24 -19.54 -2.68 0.68
N ALA A 25 -20.80 -2.33 0.46
CA ALA A 25 -21.58 -2.81 -0.68
C ALA A 25 -20.99 -2.30 -2.00
N GLU A 26 -20.59 -1.03 -2.03
CA GLU A 26 -20.01 -0.37 -3.20
C GLU A 26 -18.67 -1.02 -3.59
N PHE A 27 -17.83 -1.32 -2.60
CA PHE A 27 -16.55 -2.00 -2.87
C PHE A 27 -16.75 -3.44 -3.35
N ASN A 28 -17.76 -4.15 -2.81
CA ASN A 28 -18.14 -5.49 -3.30
C ASN A 28 -18.59 -5.49 -4.76
N GLU A 29 -19.26 -4.43 -5.22
CA GLU A 29 -19.60 -4.26 -6.64
C GLU A 29 -18.33 -4.02 -7.46
N LEU A 30 -17.46 -3.09 -7.04
CA LEU A 30 -16.21 -2.75 -7.74
C LEU A 30 -15.30 -3.97 -7.93
N ILE A 31 -15.20 -4.85 -6.92
CA ILE A 31 -14.38 -6.07 -7.00
C ILE A 31 -14.74 -6.94 -8.21
N LYS A 32 -16.01 -6.93 -8.66
CA LYS A 32 -16.45 -7.72 -9.81
C LYS A 32 -15.95 -7.17 -11.15
N ASP A 33 -15.60 -5.89 -11.20
CA ASP A 33 -15.16 -5.21 -12.43
C ASP A 33 -13.70 -5.46 -12.79
N GLY A 34 -12.94 -6.14 -11.93
CA GLY A 34 -11.51 -6.30 -12.13
C GLY A 34 -10.89 -7.49 -11.39
N THR A 35 -9.61 -7.38 -11.11
CA THR A 35 -8.81 -8.39 -10.39
C THR A 35 -8.39 -7.86 -9.02
N LEU A 36 -8.76 -8.58 -7.96
CA LEU A 36 -8.36 -8.31 -6.58
C LEU A 36 -7.16 -9.17 -6.17
N LEU A 37 -6.11 -8.54 -5.67
CA LEU A 37 -4.96 -9.15 -5.01
C LEU A 37 -5.03 -8.76 -3.54
N ASP A 38 -5.28 -9.68 -2.62
CA ASP A 38 -5.55 -9.38 -1.21
C ASP A 38 -4.53 -9.98 -0.23
N ASN A 39 -3.37 -10.37 -0.75
CA ASN A 39 -2.24 -10.85 0.03
C ASN A 39 -0.92 -10.22 -0.44
N VAL A 40 -0.90 -8.89 -0.49
CA VAL A 40 0.31 -8.12 -0.81
C VAL A 40 0.93 -7.63 0.51
N THR A 41 2.20 -7.90 0.72
CA THR A 41 2.91 -7.44 1.92
C THR A 41 3.39 -6.01 1.70
N SER A 42 2.92 -5.08 2.54
CA SER A 42 3.51 -3.74 2.63
C SER A 42 4.94 -3.82 3.16
N ALA A 43 5.84 -3.06 2.58
CA ALA A 43 7.22 -3.02 3.05
C ALA A 43 7.37 -2.21 4.35
N MET A 44 6.44 -1.28 4.61
CA MET A 44 6.41 -0.47 5.83
C MET A 44 4.97 -0.20 6.27
N PRO A 45 4.65 -0.27 7.59
CA PRO A 45 3.31 -0.01 8.09
C PRO A 45 3.04 1.49 8.34
N TYR A 46 3.52 2.39 7.46
CA TYR A 46 3.23 3.82 7.48
C TYR A 46 3.38 4.44 6.08
N THR A 47 2.56 5.45 5.80
CA THR A 47 2.26 5.96 4.45
C THR A 47 3.49 6.34 3.63
N PHE A 48 4.33 7.28 4.11
CA PHE A 48 5.42 7.76 3.25
C PHE A 48 6.52 6.71 3.02
N GLY A 49 6.76 5.80 3.96
CA GLY A 49 7.67 4.67 3.74
C GLY A 49 7.10 3.71 2.69
N ALA A 50 5.86 3.27 2.88
CA ALA A 50 5.18 2.34 1.97
C ALA A 50 5.02 2.89 0.55
N ILE A 51 4.56 4.16 0.40
CA ILE A 51 4.36 4.77 -0.92
C ILE A 51 5.69 4.91 -1.69
N ASN A 52 6.79 5.27 -1.02
CA ASN A 52 8.09 5.35 -1.68
C ASN A 52 8.56 3.98 -2.17
N VAL A 53 8.29 2.89 -1.43
CA VAL A 53 8.56 1.53 -1.91
C VAL A 53 7.70 1.19 -3.14
N ILE A 54 6.40 1.47 -3.10
CA ILE A 54 5.45 1.23 -4.21
C ILE A 54 5.90 1.97 -5.48
N LEU A 55 6.31 3.24 -5.35
CA LEU A 55 6.63 4.09 -6.50
C LEU A 55 8.10 4.01 -6.98
N THR A 56 8.96 3.30 -6.25
CA THR A 56 10.36 3.06 -6.66
C THR A 56 10.65 1.60 -6.98
N GLY A 57 9.83 0.67 -6.48
CA GLY A 57 10.12 -0.76 -6.51
C GLY A 57 11.32 -1.16 -5.63
N GLN A 58 11.78 -0.27 -4.74
CA GLN A 58 12.96 -0.47 -3.90
C GLN A 58 12.57 -0.37 -2.42
N TYR A 59 13.16 -1.20 -1.56
CA TYR A 59 12.95 -1.11 -0.11
C TYR A 59 13.54 0.18 0.46
N GLY A 60 13.18 0.51 1.71
CA GLY A 60 13.56 1.77 2.36
C GLY A 60 15.05 2.05 2.38
N LYS A 61 15.88 1.05 2.67
CA LYS A 61 17.35 1.18 2.69
C LYS A 61 17.92 1.57 1.32
N GLU A 62 17.39 1.02 0.25
CA GLU A 62 17.81 1.31 -1.13
C GLU A 62 17.30 2.67 -1.59
N ASN A 63 16.02 2.99 -1.34
CA ASN A 63 15.42 4.25 -1.78
C ASN A 63 15.73 5.45 -0.86
N GLY A 64 16.20 5.22 0.38
CA GLY A 64 16.60 6.24 1.35
C GLY A 64 15.52 6.62 2.36
N VAL A 65 14.33 6.00 2.32
CA VAL A 65 13.22 6.25 3.26
C VAL A 65 13.02 5.02 4.14
N ASP A 66 13.93 4.80 5.10
CA ASP A 66 13.98 3.65 5.99
C ASP A 66 13.74 4.00 7.48
N GLY A 67 13.19 5.18 7.74
CA GLY A 67 12.83 5.65 9.08
C GLY A 67 11.80 6.77 9.02
N TYR A 68 11.09 7.01 10.10
CA TYR A 68 9.96 7.94 10.13
C TYR A 68 10.39 9.39 9.87
N TYR A 69 11.56 9.82 10.34
CA TYR A 69 12.08 11.17 10.08
C TYR A 69 12.71 11.34 8.69
N LYS A 70 12.84 10.26 7.92
CA LYS A 70 13.38 10.29 6.56
C LYS A 70 12.35 10.51 5.46
N VAL A 71 11.23 11.16 5.77
CA VAL A 71 10.16 11.46 4.79
C VAL A 71 10.67 12.15 3.52
N ALA A 72 11.68 13.03 3.64
CA ALA A 72 12.33 13.70 2.52
C ALA A 72 13.59 12.98 2.00
N GLY A 73 13.86 11.76 2.48
CA GLY A 73 15.11 11.03 2.23
C GLY A 73 15.19 10.32 0.87
N LEU A 74 14.16 10.41 0.02
CA LEU A 74 14.17 9.75 -1.29
C LEU A 74 15.39 10.18 -2.12
N LYS A 75 16.25 9.21 -2.43
CA LYS A 75 17.49 9.43 -3.19
C LYS A 75 17.20 9.96 -4.59
N ASN A 76 18.00 10.93 -5.05
CA ASN A 76 17.81 11.55 -6.38
C ASN A 76 18.12 10.61 -7.55
N ASN A 77 18.98 9.63 -7.36
CA ASN A 77 19.40 8.68 -8.39
C ASN A 77 18.54 7.41 -8.46
N ILE A 78 17.46 7.33 -7.67
CA ILE A 78 16.54 6.19 -7.71
C ILE A 78 15.46 6.43 -8.76
N LEU A 79 15.05 5.38 -9.49
CA LEU A 79 13.90 5.44 -10.38
C LEU A 79 12.64 5.72 -9.56
N PHE A 80 11.85 6.69 -10.01
CA PHE A 80 10.61 7.08 -9.37
C PHE A 80 9.47 7.06 -10.41
N LEU A 81 8.44 6.28 -10.17
CA LEU A 81 7.40 5.98 -11.15
C LEU A 81 6.82 7.22 -11.85
N PRO A 82 6.46 8.32 -11.15
CA PRO A 82 5.96 9.54 -11.82
C PRO A 82 6.97 10.13 -12.80
N GLU A 83 8.27 10.16 -12.47
CA GLU A 83 9.32 10.66 -13.39
C GLU A 83 9.49 9.73 -14.59
N VAL A 84 9.53 8.41 -14.36
CA VAL A 84 9.65 7.43 -15.44
C VAL A 84 8.47 7.57 -16.42
N LEU A 85 7.25 7.72 -15.89
CA LEU A 85 6.06 7.93 -16.70
C LEU A 85 6.12 9.25 -17.47
N GLN A 86 6.48 10.36 -16.80
CA GLN A 86 6.61 11.67 -17.42
C GLN A 86 7.65 11.66 -18.56
N GLN A 87 8.83 11.08 -18.35
CA GLN A 87 9.87 10.90 -19.36
C GLN A 87 9.41 10.05 -20.55
N ASN A 88 8.41 9.20 -20.34
CA ASN A 88 7.78 8.37 -21.38
C ASN A 88 6.50 8.99 -21.96
N GLY A 89 6.29 10.30 -21.79
CA GLY A 89 5.24 11.07 -22.46
C GLY A 89 3.91 11.12 -21.72
N TYR A 90 3.82 10.64 -20.48
CA TYR A 90 2.63 10.80 -19.65
C TYR A 90 2.53 12.25 -19.13
N PHE A 91 1.30 12.76 -19.03
CA PHE A 91 0.98 13.91 -18.22
C PHE A 91 0.64 13.46 -16.80
N THR A 92 1.20 14.09 -15.76
CA THR A 92 1.20 13.51 -14.42
C THR A 92 0.55 14.46 -13.40
N SER A 93 -0.23 13.92 -12.48
CA SER A 93 -0.87 14.69 -11.42
C SER A 93 -0.95 13.96 -10.11
N ARG A 94 -1.06 14.70 -9.00
CA ARG A 94 -1.36 14.13 -7.68
C ARG A 94 -2.28 15.03 -6.86
N GLY A 95 -3.13 14.39 -6.03
CA GLY A 95 -3.93 15.01 -4.99
C GLY A 95 -3.65 14.33 -3.65
N LEU A 96 -3.05 15.04 -2.70
CA LEU A 96 -2.60 14.52 -1.41
C LEU A 96 -3.20 15.33 -0.27
N LEU A 97 -3.25 14.74 0.92
CA LEU A 97 -3.57 15.46 2.16
C LEU A 97 -2.49 16.50 2.50
N ASN A 98 -1.22 16.16 2.25
CA ASN A 98 -0.07 17.03 2.51
C ASN A 98 1.03 16.79 1.47
N ASP A 99 1.54 17.87 0.88
CA ASP A 99 2.56 17.82 -0.19
C ASP A 99 3.89 17.15 0.25
N LYS A 100 4.17 17.10 1.56
CA LYS A 100 5.37 16.46 2.12
C LYS A 100 5.32 14.93 2.16
N ILE A 101 4.14 14.33 1.97
CA ILE A 101 3.97 12.86 2.01
C ILE A 101 4.73 12.17 0.89
N LEU A 102 4.85 12.82 -0.27
CA LEU A 102 5.42 12.24 -1.48
C LEU A 102 6.30 13.26 -2.20
N SER A 103 7.46 12.81 -2.71
CA SER A 103 8.35 13.66 -3.52
C SER A 103 7.58 14.39 -4.63
N PRO A 104 7.86 15.68 -4.89
CA PRO A 104 7.24 16.44 -5.97
C PRO A 104 7.74 16.05 -7.37
N ARG A 105 8.78 15.22 -7.46
CA ARG A 105 9.45 14.83 -8.72
C ARG A 105 8.47 14.16 -9.68
N GLY A 106 8.54 14.52 -10.96
CA GLY A 106 7.75 13.89 -12.02
C GLY A 106 6.24 14.18 -12.00
N PHE A 107 5.77 15.24 -11.29
CA PHE A 107 4.37 15.65 -11.31
C PHE A 107 4.18 17.03 -11.95
N ASP A 108 3.36 17.10 -13.01
CA ASP A 108 2.99 18.34 -13.71
C ASP A 108 1.93 19.14 -12.93
N ILE A 109 1.00 18.45 -12.25
CA ILE A 109 0.02 19.06 -11.35
C ILE A 109 0.20 18.49 -9.94
N ARG A 110 0.27 19.37 -8.95
CA ARG A 110 0.31 19.02 -7.53
C ARG A 110 -0.79 19.77 -6.80
N LYS A 111 -1.65 19.04 -6.08
CA LYS A 111 -2.71 19.62 -5.26
C LYS A 111 -2.60 19.04 -3.84
N GLU A 112 -2.80 19.91 -2.87
CA GLU A 112 -3.13 19.53 -1.49
C GLU A 112 -4.62 19.73 -1.28
N PHE A 113 -5.23 18.77 -0.59
CA PHE A 113 -6.64 18.82 -0.23
C PHE A 113 -6.78 18.58 1.27
N ASN A 114 -7.19 19.60 2.00
CA ASN A 114 -7.50 19.48 3.41
C ASN A 114 -8.86 18.76 3.58
N GLU A 115 -8.84 17.44 3.75
CA GLU A 115 -10.05 16.62 3.87
C GLU A 115 -10.89 16.88 5.13
N TYR A 116 -10.42 17.70 6.06
CA TYR A 116 -11.22 18.21 7.17
C TYR A 116 -12.17 19.33 6.75
N GLU A 117 -11.84 20.04 5.67
CA GLU A 117 -12.55 21.21 5.16
C GLU A 117 -13.08 21.00 3.74
N GLU A 118 -12.48 20.11 2.96
CA GLU A 118 -12.80 19.86 1.57
C GLU A 118 -13.38 18.46 1.34
N ASP A 119 -14.39 18.39 0.47
CA ASP A 119 -14.97 17.10 0.08
C ASP A 119 -14.16 16.44 -1.05
N LEU A 120 -13.43 15.38 -0.71
CA LEU A 120 -12.66 14.60 -1.68
C LEU A 120 -13.52 13.93 -2.75
N ASN A 121 -14.83 13.71 -2.48
CA ASN A 121 -15.78 13.23 -3.48
C ASN A 121 -16.03 14.24 -4.61
N THR A 122 -15.66 15.48 -4.41
CA THR A 122 -15.72 16.56 -5.40
C THR A 122 -14.33 16.90 -5.95
N LYS A 123 -13.36 17.09 -5.07
CA LYS A 123 -12.01 17.58 -5.43
C LYS A 123 -11.22 16.59 -6.27
N HIS A 124 -11.26 15.29 -5.96
CA HIS A 124 -10.52 14.30 -6.74
C HIS A 124 -11.11 14.09 -8.15
N PRO A 125 -12.44 13.97 -8.35
CA PRO A 125 -13.05 14.03 -9.67
C PRO A 125 -12.68 15.29 -10.48
N GLU A 126 -12.66 16.47 -9.85
CA GLU A 126 -12.22 17.71 -10.50
C GLU A 126 -10.76 17.63 -10.96
N LEU A 127 -9.87 17.08 -10.14
CA LEU A 127 -8.47 16.88 -10.51
C LEU A 127 -8.31 15.88 -11.67
N ILE A 128 -9.06 14.79 -11.70
CA ILE A 128 -9.05 13.85 -12.82
C ILE A 128 -9.49 14.55 -14.11
N LYS A 129 -10.59 15.34 -14.08
CA LYS A 129 -11.07 16.14 -15.23
C LYS A 129 -10.03 17.15 -15.70
N GLU A 130 -9.40 17.87 -14.76
CA GLU A 130 -8.32 18.83 -15.06
C GLU A 130 -7.14 18.13 -15.74
N THR A 131 -6.71 16.99 -15.18
CA THR A 131 -5.59 16.19 -15.71
C THR A 131 -5.90 15.71 -17.13
N TYR A 132 -7.06 15.09 -17.34
CA TYR A 132 -7.50 14.63 -18.65
C TYR A 132 -7.50 15.77 -19.70
N LYS A 133 -8.07 16.92 -19.35
CA LYS A 133 -8.11 18.10 -20.23
C LYS A 133 -6.71 18.59 -20.57
N LYS A 134 -5.81 18.69 -19.58
CA LYS A 134 -4.43 19.21 -19.76
C LYS A 134 -3.50 18.22 -20.44
N ALA A 135 -3.79 16.91 -20.37
CA ALA A 135 -3.03 15.88 -21.06
C ALA A 135 -3.13 16.00 -22.60
N LYS A 136 -4.19 16.61 -23.13
CA LYS A 136 -4.36 16.89 -24.58
C LYS A 136 -4.16 15.66 -25.46
N GLY A 137 -4.76 14.52 -25.07
CA GLY A 137 -4.66 13.25 -25.79
C GLY A 137 -3.41 12.41 -25.47
N LYS A 138 -2.49 12.89 -24.65
CA LYS A 138 -1.41 12.08 -24.10
C LYS A 138 -1.96 11.14 -23.03
N PRO A 139 -1.35 9.95 -22.79
CA PRO A 139 -1.67 9.18 -21.61
C PRO A 139 -1.35 9.98 -20.35
N PHE A 140 -2.10 9.74 -19.27
CA PHE A 140 -1.87 10.43 -18.02
C PHE A 140 -1.74 9.48 -16.82
N PHE A 141 -1.05 9.95 -15.79
CA PHE A 141 -0.95 9.31 -14.49
C PHE A 141 -1.52 10.25 -13.42
N THR A 142 -2.42 9.74 -12.60
CA THR A 142 -2.97 10.49 -11.47
C THR A 142 -2.82 9.67 -10.20
N PHE A 143 -2.24 10.25 -9.15
CA PHE A 143 -2.16 9.67 -7.82
C PHE A 143 -3.10 10.42 -6.87
N LEU A 144 -4.06 9.71 -6.27
CA LEU A 144 -5.04 10.25 -5.34
C LEU A 144 -4.89 9.59 -3.98
N GLN A 145 -4.85 10.37 -2.91
CA GLN A 145 -4.84 9.88 -1.54
C GLN A 145 -6.17 10.18 -0.85
N PHE A 146 -6.92 9.15 -0.51
CA PHE A 146 -8.07 9.21 0.38
C PHE A 146 -7.62 8.77 1.77
N SER A 147 -7.35 9.73 2.67
CA SER A 147 -6.81 9.46 4.00
C SER A 147 -7.87 9.46 5.11
N ARG A 148 -9.14 9.57 4.78
CA ARG A 148 -10.22 9.71 5.75
C ARG A 148 -10.34 8.54 6.75
N ILE A 149 -9.99 7.31 6.32
CA ILE A 149 -9.90 6.16 7.24
C ILE A 149 -8.84 6.44 8.30
N HIS A 150 -7.69 6.91 7.87
CA HIS A 150 -6.57 7.29 8.68
C HIS A 150 -6.93 8.48 9.59
N THR A 151 -7.45 9.58 9.04
CA THR A 151 -7.69 10.82 9.77
C THR A 151 -8.88 10.74 10.74
N VAL A 152 -9.94 9.98 10.46
CA VAL A 152 -11.09 9.80 11.37
C VAL A 152 -10.79 8.75 12.44
N THR A 153 -10.07 7.68 12.14
CA THR A 153 -9.53 6.78 13.18
C THR A 153 -8.47 7.49 14.00
N VAL A 154 -7.90 8.53 13.45
CA VAL A 154 -6.80 9.35 13.93
C VAL A 154 -7.20 10.84 14.12
N THR A 155 -8.46 11.27 14.25
CA THR A 155 -8.84 12.49 15.00
C THR A 155 -8.33 12.42 16.42
N ASP A 156 -7.96 11.28 16.73
CA ASP A 156 -6.93 10.77 17.55
C ASP A 156 -5.54 10.60 16.88
N VAL A 157 -5.12 11.27 15.77
CA VAL A 157 -3.73 11.13 15.23
C VAL A 157 -2.71 11.54 16.27
N LEU A 158 -3.00 12.57 17.03
CA LEU A 158 -2.19 12.93 18.17
C LEU A 158 -2.20 11.84 19.25
N LYS A 159 -3.29 11.07 19.36
CA LYS A 159 -3.39 9.99 20.34
C LYS A 159 -2.63 8.72 19.98
N LYS A 160 -2.11 8.58 18.76
CA LYS A 160 -1.14 7.49 18.48
C LYS A 160 0.09 7.56 19.39
N PHE A 161 0.45 8.75 19.87
CA PHE A 161 1.53 8.95 20.83
C PHE A 161 1.17 8.44 22.24
N GLU A 162 -0.13 8.27 22.55
CA GLU A 162 -0.64 7.61 23.74
C GLU A 162 -0.75 6.09 23.50
N TRP A 163 0.35 5.49 23.02
CA TRP A 163 0.38 4.08 22.60
C TRP A 163 0.13 3.09 23.75
N ASP A 164 0.28 3.53 25.01
CA ASP A 164 0.08 2.75 26.24
C ASP A 164 -1.30 2.95 26.86
N ASP A 165 -2.20 3.75 26.23
CA ASP A 165 -3.56 3.97 26.74
C ASP A 165 -4.39 2.68 26.70
N LYS A 166 -4.49 2.03 27.86
CA LYS A 166 -5.28 0.79 28.05
C LYS A 166 -6.74 0.92 27.63
N LYS A 167 -7.34 2.13 27.68
CA LYS A 167 -8.73 2.34 27.26
C LYS A 167 -8.93 2.07 25.78
N PHE A 168 -7.94 2.41 24.94
CA PHE A 168 -7.98 2.12 23.51
C PHE A 168 -8.06 0.60 23.27
N TYR A 169 -7.20 -0.20 23.90
CA TYR A 169 -7.16 -1.66 23.73
C TYR A 169 -8.37 -2.37 24.31
N ASN A 170 -8.93 -1.87 25.42
CA ASN A 170 -10.15 -2.39 26.03
C ASN A 170 -11.41 -2.04 25.22
N ASN A 171 -11.34 -1.07 24.29
CA ASN A 171 -12.47 -0.58 23.50
C ASN A 171 -12.50 -1.09 22.07
N LYS A 172 -11.80 -2.18 21.76
CA LYS A 172 -11.61 -2.76 20.43
C LYS A 172 -12.91 -2.87 19.60
N LYS A 173 -14.02 -3.27 20.24
CA LYS A 173 -15.34 -3.39 19.56
C LYS A 173 -15.82 -2.05 19.01
N ASN A 174 -15.69 -0.96 19.77
CA ASN A 174 -16.09 0.37 19.33
C ASN A 174 -15.09 0.96 18.32
N ASN A 175 -13.80 0.70 18.51
CA ASN A 175 -12.77 1.09 17.54
C ASN A 175 -13.08 0.47 16.17
N LEU A 176 -13.40 -0.83 16.13
CA LEU A 176 -13.80 -1.52 14.91
C LEU A 176 -15.08 -0.92 14.29
N LYS A 177 -16.10 -0.59 15.12
CA LYS A 177 -17.35 0.04 14.64
C LYS A 177 -17.08 1.39 13.98
N THR A 178 -16.21 2.20 14.57
CA THR A 178 -15.80 3.50 14.00
C THR A 178 -15.05 3.29 12.70
N TYR A 179 -14.09 2.38 12.68
CA TYR A 179 -13.35 2.00 11.50
C TYR A 179 -14.28 1.56 10.35
N ASP A 180 -15.22 0.64 10.64
CA ASP A 180 -16.16 0.11 9.65
C ASP A 180 -17.06 1.19 9.04
N LYS A 181 -17.46 2.19 9.83
CA LYS A 181 -18.24 3.32 9.33
C LYS A 181 -17.45 4.07 8.25
N VAL A 182 -16.20 4.42 8.53
CA VAL A 182 -15.36 5.21 7.62
C VAL A 182 -14.95 4.37 6.41
N PHE A 183 -14.74 3.06 6.59
CA PHE A 183 -14.43 2.18 5.45
C PHE A 183 -15.60 2.08 4.45
N ARG A 184 -16.87 2.16 4.91
CA ARG A 184 -18.00 2.28 3.99
C ARG A 184 -18.00 3.60 3.22
N GLU A 185 -17.61 4.70 3.85
CA GLU A 185 -17.42 5.99 3.15
C GLU A 185 -16.35 5.88 2.06
N ALA A 186 -15.25 5.16 2.34
CA ALA A 186 -14.21 4.89 1.34
C ALA A 186 -14.73 4.09 0.13
N GLY A 187 -15.65 3.14 0.34
CA GLY A 187 -16.30 2.42 -0.75
C GLY A 187 -17.17 3.31 -1.63
N ILE A 188 -17.96 4.22 -1.04
CA ILE A 188 -18.75 5.22 -1.77
C ILE A 188 -17.82 6.12 -2.60
N TYR A 189 -16.73 6.60 -1.99
CA TYR A 189 -15.72 7.39 -2.68
C TYR A 189 -15.10 6.60 -3.85
N ALA A 190 -14.68 5.36 -3.64
CA ALA A 190 -14.09 4.53 -4.70
C ALA A 190 -15.05 4.35 -5.89
N LYS A 191 -16.34 4.10 -5.63
CA LYS A 191 -17.38 4.02 -6.67
C LYS A 191 -17.50 5.34 -7.44
N LYS A 192 -17.42 6.48 -6.75
CA LYS A 192 -17.47 7.81 -7.40
C LYS A 192 -16.27 8.05 -8.31
N ILE A 193 -15.06 7.64 -7.89
CA ILE A 193 -13.87 7.71 -8.76
C ILE A 193 -14.02 6.79 -9.98
N ARG A 194 -14.61 5.60 -9.81
CA ARG A 194 -14.90 4.71 -10.95
C ARG A 194 -15.87 5.36 -11.94
N ASN A 195 -16.93 5.98 -11.43
CA ASN A 195 -17.96 6.62 -12.27
C ASN A 195 -17.39 7.78 -13.08
N ILE A 196 -16.45 8.58 -12.55
CA ILE A 196 -15.86 9.69 -13.30
C ILE A 196 -15.06 9.22 -14.52
N VAL A 197 -14.43 8.04 -14.43
CA VAL A 197 -13.73 7.42 -15.57
C VAL A 197 -14.72 7.05 -16.70
N ASP A 198 -15.91 6.57 -16.31
CA ASP A 198 -16.98 6.26 -17.26
C ASP A 198 -17.61 7.55 -17.86
N GLU A 199 -17.89 8.55 -17.02
CA GLU A 199 -18.44 9.85 -17.46
C GLU A 199 -17.53 10.55 -18.47
N LEU A 200 -16.21 10.44 -18.32
CA LEU A 200 -15.24 10.97 -19.26
C LEU A 200 -15.09 10.15 -20.55
N GLY A 201 -15.70 8.98 -20.64
CA GLY A 201 -15.60 8.07 -21.79
C GLY A 201 -14.20 7.49 -21.99
N ILE A 202 -13.42 7.36 -20.93
CA ILE A 202 -12.02 6.90 -21.01
C ILE A 202 -11.78 5.50 -20.42
N SER A 203 -12.83 4.78 -20.07
CA SER A 203 -12.76 3.44 -19.45
C SER A 203 -12.00 2.43 -20.29
N ASP A 204 -12.12 2.50 -21.61
CA ASP A 204 -11.48 1.58 -22.55
C ASP A 204 -9.96 1.81 -22.71
N ASN A 205 -9.43 2.90 -22.12
CA ASN A 205 -8.00 3.21 -22.13
C ASN A 205 -7.47 3.64 -20.76
N THR A 206 -8.12 3.24 -19.66
CA THR A 206 -7.70 3.62 -18.31
C THR A 206 -7.59 2.40 -17.41
N ILE A 207 -6.45 2.21 -16.76
CA ILE A 207 -6.26 1.27 -15.67
C ILE A 207 -6.42 2.03 -14.36
N LEU A 208 -7.48 1.71 -13.63
CA LEU A 208 -7.80 2.26 -12.32
C LEU A 208 -7.38 1.25 -11.26
N ILE A 209 -6.63 1.72 -10.26
CA ILE A 209 -6.05 0.87 -9.23
C ILE A 209 -6.45 1.42 -7.86
N PHE A 210 -7.33 0.70 -7.16
CA PHE A 210 -7.61 0.94 -5.75
C PHE A 210 -6.68 0.09 -4.90
N PHE A 211 -6.01 0.70 -3.94
CA PHE A 211 -5.07 -0.02 -3.09
C PHE A 211 -4.95 0.63 -1.71
N THR A 212 -4.34 -0.09 -0.78
CA THR A 212 -3.88 0.45 0.48
C THR A 212 -2.37 0.28 0.60
N ASP A 213 -1.72 1.23 1.24
CA ASP A 213 -0.29 1.22 1.52
C ASP A 213 0.06 0.42 2.78
N HIS A 214 -0.79 0.50 3.80
CA HIS A 214 -0.76 -0.27 5.04
C HIS A 214 -2.17 -0.43 5.61
N GLY A 215 -2.31 -1.22 6.64
CA GLY A 215 -3.56 -1.35 7.39
C GLY A 215 -3.56 -0.52 8.68
N THR A 216 -4.50 -0.82 9.59
CA THR A 216 -4.70 -0.08 10.84
C THR A 216 -5.00 -1.04 11.99
N GLY A 217 -4.20 -1.01 13.05
CA GLY A 217 -4.46 -1.68 14.32
C GLY A 217 -5.58 -0.95 15.10
N ILE A 218 -6.58 -1.69 15.52
CA ILE A 218 -7.75 -1.17 16.26
C ILE A 218 -7.78 -1.65 17.70
N GLY A 219 -6.62 -2.05 18.24
CA GLY A 219 -6.43 -2.54 19.60
C GLY A 219 -6.15 -4.04 19.70
N GLU A 220 -5.70 -4.69 18.61
CA GLU A 220 -5.29 -6.09 18.60
C GLU A 220 -4.04 -6.34 19.43
N ARG A 221 -3.06 -5.41 19.33
CA ARG A 221 -1.72 -5.51 19.94
C ARG A 221 -1.48 -4.34 20.87
N PHE A 222 -1.13 -4.64 22.12
CA PHE A 222 -0.65 -3.61 23.03
C PHE A 222 0.66 -3.02 22.46
N GLY A 223 0.76 -1.69 22.43
CA GLY A 223 1.88 -0.97 21.81
C GLY A 223 1.68 -0.63 20.32
N GLU A 224 0.68 -1.21 19.63
CA GLU A 224 0.28 -0.83 18.26
C GLU A 224 -1.02 -0.04 18.31
N ARG A 225 -0.93 1.26 18.51
CA ARG A 225 -2.10 2.13 18.36
C ARG A 225 -2.13 2.68 16.94
N ASN A 226 -3.09 2.23 16.16
CA ASN A 226 -3.29 2.49 14.75
C ASN A 226 -2.27 1.80 13.83
N TYR A 227 -1.00 2.23 13.74
CA TYR A 227 -0.03 1.65 12.82
C TYR A 227 1.40 2.10 13.16
N GLY A 228 2.38 1.43 12.60
CA GLY A 228 3.78 1.86 12.55
C GLY A 228 4.69 1.21 13.56
N SER A 229 4.18 0.67 14.69
CA SER A 229 5.04 0.12 15.75
C SER A 229 5.53 -1.29 15.43
N PHE A 230 4.70 -2.11 14.79
CA PHE A 230 5.00 -3.51 14.49
C PHE A 230 4.68 -3.86 13.04
N THR A 231 4.96 -5.11 12.67
CA THR A 231 4.75 -5.67 11.33
C THR A 231 3.76 -6.84 11.35
N TYR A 232 2.65 -6.73 12.09
CA TYR A 232 1.58 -7.73 12.10
C TYR A 232 0.65 -7.62 10.89
N GLU A 233 -0.10 -8.69 10.58
CA GLU A 233 -0.97 -8.73 9.38
C GLU A 233 -2.00 -7.60 9.34
N GLU A 234 -2.53 -7.17 10.48
CA GLU A 234 -3.47 -6.04 10.55
C GLU A 234 -2.91 -4.72 10.03
N THR A 235 -1.57 -4.56 9.97
CA THR A 235 -0.90 -3.35 9.50
C THR A 235 -0.12 -3.54 8.21
N ILE A 236 0.38 -4.75 7.90
CA ILE A 236 1.20 -4.96 6.69
C ILE A 236 0.53 -5.77 5.58
N ARG A 237 -0.59 -6.45 5.84
CA ARG A 237 -1.34 -7.11 4.77
C ARG A 237 -2.19 -6.09 4.04
N THR A 238 -1.91 -5.91 2.75
CA THR A 238 -2.54 -4.92 1.88
C THR A 238 -3.25 -5.58 0.70
N PHE A 239 -4.04 -4.78 -0.02
CA PHE A 239 -4.70 -5.21 -1.23
C PHE A 239 -4.43 -4.24 -2.38
N TYR A 240 -4.54 -4.77 -3.61
CA TYR A 240 -4.57 -4.01 -4.86
C TYR A 240 -5.72 -4.54 -5.71
N HIS A 241 -6.55 -3.65 -6.19
CA HIS A 241 -7.66 -3.97 -7.09
C HIS A 241 -7.51 -3.23 -8.40
N PHE A 242 -7.27 -3.97 -9.47
CA PHE A 242 -7.04 -3.46 -10.82
C PHE A 242 -8.32 -3.56 -11.63
N ILE A 243 -8.74 -2.45 -12.26
CA ILE A 243 -9.86 -2.35 -13.19
C ILE A 243 -9.36 -1.71 -14.47
N GLY A 244 -9.69 -2.23 -15.65
CA GLY A 244 -9.34 -1.57 -16.91
C GLY A 244 -9.34 -2.49 -18.11
N PRO A 245 -8.95 -1.98 -19.28
CA PRO A 245 -8.90 -2.78 -20.51
C PRO A 245 -7.94 -3.95 -20.35
N LYS A 246 -8.37 -5.13 -20.83
CA LYS A 246 -7.64 -6.40 -20.74
C LYS A 246 -7.43 -6.93 -19.32
N ILE A 247 -7.79 -6.20 -18.26
CA ILE A 247 -7.77 -6.73 -16.89
C ILE A 247 -8.90 -7.73 -16.70
N LYS A 248 -8.57 -8.90 -16.14
CA LYS A 248 -9.56 -9.95 -15.86
C LYS A 248 -10.62 -9.45 -14.88
N LYS A 249 -11.91 -9.62 -15.25
CA LYS A 249 -13.04 -9.28 -14.39
C LYS A 249 -13.35 -10.42 -13.42
N ASN A 250 -13.93 -10.07 -12.27
CA ASN A 250 -14.34 -11.02 -11.22
C ASN A 250 -13.25 -12.04 -10.88
N SER A 251 -12.00 -11.56 -10.85
CA SER A 251 -10.81 -12.37 -10.57
C SER A 251 -10.23 -12.01 -9.20
N LYS A 252 -9.75 -13.02 -8.48
CA LYS A 252 -9.09 -12.86 -7.19
C LYS A 252 -7.86 -13.73 -7.12
N SER A 253 -6.82 -13.24 -6.46
CA SER A 253 -5.66 -14.06 -6.08
C SER A 253 -5.24 -13.75 -4.64
N GLU A 254 -4.95 -14.82 -3.90
CA GLU A 254 -4.36 -14.81 -2.56
C GLU A 254 -2.86 -15.15 -2.60
N SER A 255 -2.25 -15.11 -3.79
CA SER A 255 -0.81 -15.33 -3.94
C SER A 255 -0.03 -14.29 -3.14
N LEU A 256 1.02 -14.74 -2.46
CA LEU A 256 1.90 -13.88 -1.69
C LEU A 256 2.69 -12.97 -2.63
N LEU A 257 2.43 -11.68 -2.56
CA LEU A 257 3.09 -10.61 -3.31
C LEU A 257 3.74 -9.60 -2.37
N SER A 258 4.59 -8.76 -2.89
CA SER A 258 5.25 -7.66 -2.18
C SER A 258 4.92 -6.32 -2.82
N ALA A 259 4.90 -5.25 -2.04
CA ALA A 259 4.74 -3.88 -2.53
C ALA A 259 5.79 -3.48 -3.58
N VAL A 260 6.99 -4.07 -3.55
CA VAL A 260 8.03 -3.84 -4.58
C VAL A 260 7.68 -4.41 -5.96
N ASP A 261 6.70 -5.33 -6.05
CA ASP A 261 6.24 -5.92 -7.31
C ASP A 261 5.37 -4.95 -8.13
N ILE A 262 4.84 -3.88 -7.49
CA ILE A 262 3.91 -2.94 -8.12
C ILE A 262 4.62 -2.09 -9.18
N PHE A 263 5.80 -1.54 -8.87
CA PHE A 263 6.57 -0.71 -9.80
C PHE A 263 6.83 -1.40 -11.15
N PRO A 264 7.46 -2.59 -11.22
CA PRO A 264 7.66 -3.28 -12.49
C PRO A 264 6.35 -3.67 -13.16
N THR A 265 5.29 -4.00 -12.40
CA THR A 265 3.98 -4.34 -12.97
C THR A 265 3.36 -3.16 -13.71
N ILE A 266 3.39 -1.96 -13.13
CA ILE A 266 2.86 -0.76 -13.79
C ILE A 266 3.65 -0.43 -15.05
N LEU A 267 4.97 -0.52 -15.01
CA LEU A 267 5.80 -0.25 -16.19
C LEU A 267 5.51 -1.24 -17.32
N ASP A 268 5.33 -2.53 -17.03
CA ASP A 268 4.95 -3.53 -18.02
C ASP A 268 3.55 -3.25 -18.60
N LEU A 269 2.56 -2.92 -17.76
CA LEU A 269 1.23 -2.53 -18.23
C LEU A 269 1.28 -1.29 -19.15
N CYS A 270 2.21 -0.37 -18.88
CA CYS A 270 2.47 0.81 -19.71
C CYS A 270 3.40 0.51 -20.91
N ARG A 271 3.93 -0.71 -21.04
CA ARG A 271 4.93 -1.08 -22.06
C ARG A 271 6.17 -0.18 -22.02
N ILE A 272 6.66 0.07 -20.81
CA ILE A 272 7.88 0.82 -20.55
C ILE A 272 8.93 -0.17 -20.02
N PRO A 273 10.02 -0.41 -20.75
CA PRO A 273 11.04 -1.35 -20.32
C PRO A 273 11.78 -0.85 -19.08
N VAL A 274 12.00 -1.73 -18.11
CA VAL A 274 12.85 -1.49 -16.94
C VAL A 274 14.24 -2.03 -17.25
N LYS A 275 15.25 -1.16 -17.25
CA LYS A 275 16.65 -1.55 -17.55
C LYS A 275 17.40 -1.99 -16.30
N GLU A 276 17.09 -1.39 -15.15
CA GLU A 276 17.71 -1.67 -13.87
C GLU A 276 17.08 -2.90 -13.22
N LYS A 277 17.90 -3.70 -12.55
CA LYS A 277 17.42 -4.85 -11.78
C LYS A 277 16.52 -4.37 -10.63
N GLN A 278 15.30 -4.88 -10.61
CA GLN A 278 14.33 -4.61 -9.54
C GLN A 278 14.29 -5.78 -8.54
N PRO A 279 14.09 -5.53 -7.24
CA PRO A 279 13.82 -6.59 -6.26
C PRO A 279 12.48 -7.27 -6.50
N GLY A 280 11.48 -6.53 -7.00
CA GLY A 280 10.15 -7.02 -7.31
C GLY A 280 10.04 -7.67 -8.68
N LYS A 281 8.98 -8.47 -8.86
CA LYS A 281 8.62 -9.13 -10.12
C LYS A 281 7.29 -8.61 -10.63
N SER A 282 7.22 -8.34 -11.94
CA SER A 282 5.96 -7.97 -12.58
C SER A 282 4.98 -9.14 -12.59
N PHE A 283 3.73 -8.83 -12.29
CA PHE A 283 2.58 -9.73 -12.46
C PHE A 283 1.58 -9.24 -13.51
N ALA A 284 2.00 -8.34 -14.41
CA ALA A 284 1.15 -7.77 -15.46
C ALA A 284 0.54 -8.85 -16.36
N GLU A 285 1.29 -9.90 -16.68
CA GLU A 285 0.80 -11.02 -17.47
C GLU A 285 -0.35 -11.75 -16.77
N PHE A 286 -0.25 -11.98 -15.45
CA PHE A 286 -1.36 -12.53 -14.67
C PHE A 286 -2.63 -11.67 -14.77
N LEU A 287 -2.52 -10.36 -14.74
CA LEU A 287 -3.68 -9.47 -14.80
C LEU A 287 -4.40 -9.53 -16.17
N THR A 288 -3.65 -9.74 -17.25
CA THR A 288 -4.13 -9.58 -18.64
C THR A 288 -4.32 -10.89 -19.41
N SER A 289 -3.84 -12.00 -18.88
CA SER A 289 -3.91 -13.31 -19.54
C SER A 289 -4.39 -14.41 -18.60
N ALA A 290 -4.49 -15.64 -19.09
CA ALA A 290 -4.85 -16.81 -18.29
C ALA A 290 -3.67 -17.39 -17.46
N THR A 291 -2.51 -16.72 -17.46
CA THR A 291 -1.32 -17.16 -16.73
C THR A 291 -1.61 -17.25 -15.23
N LYS A 292 -1.06 -18.28 -14.58
CA LYS A 292 -1.14 -18.44 -13.13
C LYS A 292 -0.19 -17.46 -12.45
N LEU A 293 -0.63 -16.84 -11.36
CA LEU A 293 0.22 -16.00 -10.52
C LEU A 293 1.07 -16.88 -9.61
N GLU A 294 2.38 -16.68 -9.66
CA GLU A 294 3.31 -17.36 -8.75
C GLU A 294 3.43 -16.61 -7.43
N ASN A 295 3.54 -17.36 -6.34
CA ASN A 295 3.86 -16.78 -5.04
C ASN A 295 5.32 -16.28 -5.03
N ASN A 296 5.57 -15.14 -4.39
CA ASN A 296 6.90 -14.86 -3.87
C ASN A 296 7.26 -15.91 -2.82
N LYS A 297 8.50 -16.41 -2.84
CA LYS A 297 8.96 -17.36 -1.81
C LYS A 297 8.95 -16.68 -0.44
N PHE A 298 9.43 -15.43 -0.41
CA PHE A 298 9.47 -14.59 0.78
C PHE A 298 9.14 -13.15 0.43
N THR A 299 8.50 -12.45 1.36
CA THR A 299 8.32 -11.00 1.36
C THR A 299 8.87 -10.43 2.66
N PHE A 300 9.22 -9.13 2.65
CA PHE A 300 9.86 -8.46 3.77
C PHE A 300 9.12 -7.18 4.13
N SER A 301 9.14 -6.84 5.43
CA SER A 301 8.64 -5.58 5.94
C SER A 301 9.52 -5.09 7.07
N GLU A 302 9.60 -3.78 7.23
CA GLU A 302 10.38 -3.13 8.27
C GLU A 302 9.65 -1.90 8.81
N THR A 303 9.96 -1.51 10.04
CA THR A 303 9.50 -0.23 10.59
C THR A 303 10.51 0.35 11.55
N GLY A 304 10.66 1.68 11.50
CA GLY A 304 11.29 2.51 12.48
C GLY A 304 10.27 3.55 12.94
N ALA A 305 9.45 3.17 13.93
CA ALA A 305 8.28 3.93 14.35
C ALA A 305 8.63 5.24 15.05
N LEU A 306 7.72 6.23 14.93
CA LEU A 306 7.80 7.46 15.71
C LEU A 306 7.32 7.26 17.15
N HIS A 307 6.50 6.25 17.40
CA HIS A 307 5.85 5.95 18.69
C HIS A 307 5.81 4.44 18.93
N GLY A 308 5.30 4.04 20.07
CA GLY A 308 5.25 2.64 20.47
C GLY A 308 6.37 2.26 21.45
N PRO A 309 6.37 1.02 21.94
CA PRO A 309 7.32 0.57 22.97
C PRO A 309 8.77 0.47 22.47
N TYR A 310 8.98 0.44 21.15
CA TYR A 310 10.29 0.33 20.50
C TYR A 310 10.47 1.45 19.47
N SER A 311 10.20 2.70 19.89
CA SER A 311 10.30 3.86 18.99
C SER A 311 11.73 4.04 18.45
N SER A 312 11.88 4.12 17.14
CA SER A 312 13.15 4.32 16.42
C SER A 312 12.91 5.11 15.13
N PRO A 313 12.66 6.45 15.23
CA PRO A 313 12.23 7.23 14.06
C PRO A 313 13.33 7.47 13.02
N GLU A 314 14.60 7.26 13.38
CA GLU A 314 15.75 7.49 12.49
C GLU A 314 16.07 6.27 11.61
N ILE A 315 15.79 5.06 12.10
CA ILE A 315 16.13 3.80 11.41
C ILE A 315 15.19 2.68 11.81
N SER A 316 14.91 1.77 10.88
CA SER A 316 14.11 0.58 11.16
C SER A 316 14.77 -0.33 12.21
N ASN A 317 13.99 -0.77 13.20
CA ASN A 317 14.40 -1.65 14.29
C ASN A 317 13.46 -2.86 14.48
N VAL A 318 12.31 -2.88 13.81
CA VAL A 318 11.40 -4.03 13.74
C VAL A 318 11.33 -4.53 12.31
N PHE A 319 11.58 -5.80 12.11
CA PHE A 319 11.70 -6.42 10.80
C PHE A 319 10.84 -7.67 10.73
N CYS A 320 10.32 -8.00 9.55
CA CYS A 320 9.72 -9.30 9.35
C CYS A 320 10.06 -9.92 7.98
N ILE A 321 10.01 -11.23 7.95
CA ILE A 321 9.98 -12.06 6.74
C ILE A 321 8.71 -12.91 6.78
N LYS A 322 8.03 -12.97 5.65
CA LYS A 322 6.80 -13.74 5.48
C LYS A 322 6.94 -14.69 4.28
N SER A 323 6.55 -15.94 4.48
CA SER A 323 6.27 -16.92 3.42
C SER A 323 4.76 -17.07 3.24
N SER A 324 4.31 -17.96 2.38
CA SER A 324 2.88 -18.25 2.21
C SER A 324 2.21 -18.83 3.46
N ARG A 325 2.99 -19.41 4.38
CA ARG A 325 2.48 -20.03 5.61
C ARG A 325 3.03 -19.42 6.88
N TYR A 326 4.32 -19.13 6.94
CA TYR A 326 4.99 -18.71 8.17
C TYR A 326 5.44 -17.26 8.11
N LYS A 327 5.43 -16.60 9.25
CA LYS A 327 5.93 -15.23 9.42
C LYS A 327 6.82 -15.17 10.64
N LEU A 328 8.00 -14.60 10.48
CA LEU A 328 8.96 -14.35 11.55
C LEU A 328 9.13 -12.84 11.70
N ILE A 329 8.93 -12.34 12.92
CA ILE A 329 9.15 -10.93 13.32
C ILE A 329 10.39 -10.89 14.19
N PHE A 330 11.24 -9.87 13.98
CA PHE A 330 12.43 -9.59 14.77
C PHE A 330 12.39 -8.17 15.33
N LEU A 331 12.35 -8.04 16.66
CA LEU A 331 12.46 -6.79 17.40
C LEU A 331 13.93 -6.63 17.80
N LYS A 332 14.68 -5.88 17.00
CA LYS A 332 16.15 -5.84 17.06
C LYS A 332 16.67 -5.27 18.38
N ASP A 333 16.06 -4.21 18.90
CA ASP A 333 16.56 -3.50 20.08
C ASP A 333 16.50 -4.32 21.38
N VAL A 334 15.62 -5.32 21.41
CA VAL A 334 15.44 -6.22 22.55
C VAL A 334 15.81 -7.67 22.23
N ASP A 335 16.34 -7.93 21.04
CA ASP A 335 16.70 -9.27 20.52
C ASP A 335 15.56 -10.29 20.65
N GLU A 336 14.30 -9.86 20.41
CA GLU A 336 13.12 -10.69 20.53
C GLU A 336 12.66 -11.19 19.16
N TRP A 337 12.37 -12.47 19.07
CA TRP A 337 11.87 -13.13 17.87
C TRP A 337 10.48 -13.69 18.10
N ARG A 338 9.60 -13.60 17.08
CA ARG A 338 8.23 -14.14 17.12
C ARG A 338 7.94 -14.88 15.82
N LEU A 339 7.55 -16.15 15.92
CA LEU A 339 7.21 -16.99 14.77
C LEU A 339 5.71 -17.34 14.80
N PHE A 340 5.04 -17.21 13.67
CA PHE A 340 3.60 -17.47 13.53
C PHE A 340 3.33 -18.40 12.34
N ASP A 341 2.35 -19.31 12.49
CA ASP A 341 1.78 -20.11 11.40
C ASP A 341 0.49 -19.43 10.89
N LEU A 342 0.59 -18.58 9.87
CA LEU A 342 -0.52 -17.80 9.35
C LEU A 342 -1.67 -18.65 8.76
N MET A 343 -1.43 -19.93 8.47
CA MET A 343 -2.48 -20.83 7.99
C MET A 343 -3.39 -21.27 9.15
N ASN A 344 -2.83 -21.55 10.31
CA ASN A 344 -3.56 -22.01 11.49
C ASN A 344 -3.89 -20.87 12.45
N ASP A 345 -3.05 -19.84 12.49
CA ASP A 345 -3.19 -18.64 13.30
C ASP A 345 -3.05 -17.35 12.45
N PRO A 346 -4.03 -17.04 11.60
CA PRO A 346 -3.99 -15.84 10.76
C PRO A 346 -4.07 -14.52 11.56
N LYS A 347 -4.30 -14.62 12.88
CA LYS A 347 -4.33 -13.45 13.79
C LYS A 347 -3.03 -13.30 14.59
N GLU A 348 -2.06 -14.17 14.41
CA GLU A 348 -0.75 -14.09 15.04
C GLU A 348 -0.84 -13.96 16.58
N VAL A 349 -1.67 -14.81 17.19
CA VAL A 349 -1.92 -14.80 18.64
C VAL A 349 -0.88 -15.66 19.37
N GLU A 350 -0.50 -16.80 18.76
CA GLU A 350 0.38 -17.80 19.35
C GLU A 350 1.79 -17.73 18.76
N ASN A 351 2.77 -17.31 19.57
CA ASN A 351 4.18 -17.36 19.17
C ASN A 351 4.69 -18.80 19.29
N ILE A 352 4.92 -19.45 18.15
CA ILE A 352 5.39 -20.84 18.06
C ILE A 352 6.91 -20.96 17.95
N LEU A 353 7.64 -19.92 18.28
CA LEU A 353 9.11 -19.93 18.27
C LEU A 353 9.65 -20.99 19.26
N GLY A 354 10.69 -21.70 18.85
CA GLY A 354 11.31 -22.73 19.69
C GLY A 354 10.66 -24.11 19.59
N ASN A 355 9.65 -24.30 18.73
CA ASN A 355 9.06 -25.61 18.45
C ASN A 355 9.90 -26.46 17.47
N GLU A 356 11.18 -26.10 17.30
CA GLU A 356 12.18 -26.80 16.46
C GLU A 356 11.74 -26.98 14.99
N LEU A 357 10.97 -26.04 14.47
CA LEU A 357 10.49 -26.08 13.08
C LEU A 357 11.66 -25.80 12.11
N PRO A 358 11.91 -26.65 11.11
CA PRO A 358 13.00 -26.43 10.14
C PRO A 358 12.95 -25.09 9.45
N ILE A 359 11.75 -24.53 9.25
CA ILE A 359 11.51 -23.22 8.62
C ILE A 359 12.07 -22.07 9.46
N GLU A 360 12.15 -22.19 10.78
CA GLU A 360 12.64 -21.14 11.66
C GLU A 360 14.05 -20.70 11.28
N ASN A 361 14.96 -21.65 11.12
CA ASN A 361 16.36 -21.37 10.77
C ASN A 361 16.48 -20.75 9.37
N GLU A 362 15.65 -21.19 8.40
CA GLU A 362 15.64 -20.60 7.06
C GLU A 362 15.18 -19.14 7.12
N LEU A 363 14.08 -18.85 7.83
CA LEU A 363 13.53 -17.51 7.96
C LEU A 363 14.50 -16.58 8.69
N ARG A 364 15.11 -17.00 9.81
CA ARG A 364 16.12 -16.23 10.54
C ARG A 364 17.29 -15.86 9.62
N LYS A 365 17.87 -16.86 8.95
CA LYS A 365 19.01 -16.64 8.04
C LYS A 365 18.64 -15.67 6.93
N LYS A 366 17.48 -15.83 6.29
CA LYS A 366 17.03 -14.98 5.20
C LYS A 366 16.75 -13.55 5.67
N LEU A 367 16.10 -13.39 6.82
CA LEU A 367 15.82 -12.07 7.37
C LEU A 367 17.11 -11.31 7.72
N LEU A 368 18.05 -11.97 8.41
CA LEU A 368 19.34 -11.34 8.74
C LEU A 368 20.16 -10.99 7.48
N GLN A 369 20.14 -11.82 6.45
CA GLN A 369 20.76 -11.49 5.16
C GLN A 369 20.11 -10.24 4.52
N TRP A 370 18.78 -10.13 4.62
CA TRP A 370 18.04 -8.99 4.07
C TRP A 370 18.29 -7.69 4.87
N ILE A 371 18.35 -7.76 6.19
CA ILE A 371 18.68 -6.62 7.06
C ILE A 371 20.10 -6.09 6.77
N ASN A 372 21.06 -6.97 6.49
CA ASN A 372 22.48 -6.62 6.30
C ASN A 372 22.86 -6.38 4.82
N ARG A 373 21.90 -6.30 3.88
CA ARG A 373 22.16 -6.00 2.45
C ARG A 373 22.69 -4.59 2.19
#